data_a3be2efa8b24618bed7235ed371d7c4c
#
_entry.id   a3be2efa8b24618bed7235ed371d7c4c
#
_cell.length_a   1.000
_cell.length_b   1.000
_cell.length_c   1.000
_cell.angle_alpha   90.00
_cell.angle_beta   90.00
_cell.angle_gamma   90.00
#
_symmetry.space_group_name_H-M   'P 1'
#
loop_
_entity.id
_entity.type
_entity.pdbx_description
1 polymer ?
#
loop_
_entity_poly.entity_id
_entity_poly.type
_entity_poly.pdbx_seq_one_letter_code
_entity_poly.pdbx_strand_id
1 'polypeptide(L)'
;MKLIFINYIIKCIIILFLFFFLQCICPLFIDHKRIENEMKRKTIYIYGHKNPDSDSIISSIALADYLKKFNNVDNIIPCRIGKLNKETKFILNYFKIEPPLLISKISPTNKIILVDHNSFSQSLDFKNANIVGIFDHHNITELDWSNSTTIMYRAWGSTCTIIYELYKKKNITISYQIAGLLLSGIISDTLFLKSNSTTKEDIDAFNYLSKFIQIDTTKYGKDLLLAGTNYSDLSEYDIINLDSKAYIVNGHQIQIAIINSVNINELLVRKKKILKEMIKFNKDNKKELFFFAIIDIIKLDSTIFVCGSLSHTVETAFNITLNNNEAFLKGVTSRKKQIYPKIENIINKIS
;
A
#
# COMPACT_ATOMS: atom_id res chain seq x y z
N MET A 1 -38.69 -52.53 3.18
CA MET A 1 -38.50 -51.64 1.99
C MET A 1 -38.40 -50.15 2.30
N LYS A 2 -39.30 -49.57 3.10
CA LYS A 2 -39.25 -48.09 3.41
C LYS A 2 -37.95 -47.62 4.08
N LEU A 3 -37.34 -48.40 4.98
CA LEU A 3 -36.11 -47.98 5.70
C LEU A 3 -34.86 -47.93 4.80
N ILE A 4 -34.79 -48.86 3.83
CA ILE A 4 -33.66 -48.90 2.86
C ILE A 4 -33.73 -47.72 1.89
N PHE A 5 -34.96 -47.34 1.48
CA PHE A 5 -35.17 -46.20 0.59
C PHE A 5 -34.83 -44.85 1.24
N ILE A 6 -35.14 -44.69 2.54
CA ILE A 6 -34.80 -43.48 3.33
C ILE A 6 -33.28 -43.35 3.49
N ASN A 7 -32.58 -44.47 3.78
CA ASN A 7 -31.12 -44.47 3.88
C ASN A 7 -30.42 -44.13 2.54
N TYR A 8 -31.02 -44.52 1.41
CA TYR A 8 -30.49 -44.19 0.08
C TYR A 8 -30.70 -42.73 -0.23
N ILE A 9 -31.84 -42.14 0.08
CA ILE A 9 -32.13 -40.71 -0.09
C ILE A 9 -31.21 -39.85 0.79
N ILE A 10 -30.99 -40.23 2.05
CA ILE A 10 -30.08 -39.50 2.96
C ILE A 10 -28.64 -39.55 2.46
N LYS A 11 -28.16 -40.69 1.94
CA LYS A 11 -26.84 -40.80 1.31
C LYS A 11 -26.71 -39.93 0.05
N CYS A 12 -27.73 -39.89 -0.79
CA CYS A 12 -27.74 -39.03 -1.98
C CYS A 12 -27.75 -37.53 -1.61
N ILE A 13 -28.50 -37.15 -0.56
CA ILE A 13 -28.52 -35.75 -0.06
C ILE A 13 -27.18 -35.39 0.54
N ILE A 14 -26.55 -36.28 1.30
CA ILE A 14 -25.21 -36.04 1.87
C ILE A 14 -24.16 -35.92 0.76
N ILE A 15 -24.22 -36.73 -0.28
CA ILE A 15 -23.32 -36.67 -1.43
C ILE A 15 -23.54 -35.37 -2.22
N LEU A 16 -24.79 -34.95 -2.45
CA LEU A 16 -25.12 -33.67 -3.08
C LEU A 16 -24.69 -32.49 -2.23
N PHE A 17 -24.86 -32.55 -0.90
CA PHE A 17 -24.38 -31.49 0.02
C PHE A 17 -22.84 -31.41 0.05
N LEU A 18 -22.15 -32.56 0.04
CA LEU A 18 -20.68 -32.61 -0.08
C LEU A 18 -20.19 -32.08 -1.44
N PHE A 19 -20.94 -32.39 -2.52
CA PHE A 19 -20.60 -31.86 -3.86
C PHE A 19 -20.85 -30.34 -3.96
N PHE A 20 -21.95 -29.84 -3.38
CA PHE A 20 -22.22 -28.39 -3.28
C PHE A 20 -21.24 -27.69 -2.31
N PHE A 21 -20.89 -28.32 -1.19
CA PHE A 21 -19.90 -27.79 -0.25
C PHE A 21 -18.50 -27.76 -0.88
N LEU A 22 -18.13 -28.79 -1.67
CA LEU A 22 -16.88 -28.80 -2.45
C LEU A 22 -16.89 -27.73 -3.57
N GLN A 23 -18.03 -27.43 -4.18
CA GLN A 23 -18.13 -26.34 -5.17
C GLN A 23 -18.18 -24.95 -4.51
N CYS A 24 -18.74 -24.79 -3.31
CA CYS A 24 -18.75 -23.50 -2.58
C CYS A 24 -17.44 -23.22 -1.83
N ILE A 25 -16.61 -24.23 -1.52
CA ILE A 25 -15.26 -24.05 -0.93
C ILE A 25 -14.21 -23.77 -2.01
N CYS A 26 -14.56 -23.79 -3.30
CA CYS A 26 -13.63 -23.70 -4.42
C CYS A 26 -13.68 -22.43 -5.29
N PRO A 27 -13.62 -21.19 -4.73
CA PRO A 27 -12.96 -20.12 -5.47
C PRO A 27 -11.51 -19.88 -5.02
N LEU A 28 -10.92 -20.74 -4.18
CA LEU A 28 -9.57 -20.58 -3.62
C LEU A 28 -8.52 -21.53 -4.20
N PHE A 29 -8.88 -22.40 -5.12
CA PHE A 29 -7.90 -23.10 -5.94
C PHE A 29 -7.48 -22.15 -7.07
N ILE A 30 -6.48 -21.31 -6.79
CA ILE A 30 -5.61 -20.80 -7.84
C ILE A 30 -5.28 -22.01 -8.70
N ASP A 31 -5.51 -21.93 -10.00
CA ASP A 31 -5.10 -22.99 -10.92
C ASP A 31 -3.56 -23.04 -10.98
N HIS A 32 -2.97 -23.56 -9.91
CA HIS A 32 -1.52 -23.69 -9.74
C HIS A 32 -0.90 -24.51 -10.87
N LYS A 33 -1.61 -25.51 -11.42
CA LYS A 33 -1.11 -26.30 -12.57
C LYS A 33 -0.98 -25.46 -13.82
N ARG A 34 -1.84 -24.46 -14.01
CA ARG A 34 -1.79 -23.59 -15.18
C ARG A 34 -0.62 -22.63 -15.09
N ILE A 35 -0.44 -21.98 -13.94
CA ILE A 35 0.74 -21.15 -13.66
C ILE A 35 2.01 -22.00 -13.81
N GLU A 36 2.04 -23.21 -13.28
CA GLU A 36 3.16 -24.14 -13.34
C GLU A 36 3.56 -24.52 -14.78
N ASN A 37 2.61 -24.85 -15.64
CA ASN A 37 2.86 -25.19 -17.04
C ASN A 37 3.31 -24.00 -17.88
N GLU A 38 2.81 -22.81 -17.58
CA GLU A 38 3.23 -21.59 -18.25
C GLU A 38 4.59 -21.06 -17.75
N MET A 39 4.97 -21.35 -16.50
CA MET A 39 6.27 -21.00 -15.91
C MET A 39 7.43 -21.76 -16.52
N LYS A 40 7.25 -22.99 -16.93
CA LYS A 40 8.34 -23.88 -17.42
C LYS A 40 9.04 -23.42 -18.71
N ARG A 41 8.55 -22.36 -19.40
CA ARG A 41 9.04 -22.03 -20.76
C ARG A 41 9.60 -20.62 -20.97
N LYS A 42 9.39 -19.63 -20.08
CA LYS A 42 9.87 -18.24 -20.27
C LYS A 42 10.14 -17.56 -18.93
N THR A 43 11.08 -16.63 -18.91
CA THR A 43 11.35 -15.77 -17.74
C THR A 43 10.11 -14.99 -17.33
N ILE A 44 9.82 -14.98 -16.03
CA ILE A 44 8.73 -14.23 -15.43
C ILE A 44 9.31 -13.08 -14.61
N TYR A 45 8.85 -11.88 -14.90
CA TYR A 45 9.20 -10.67 -14.16
C TYR A 45 8.09 -10.34 -13.16
N ILE A 46 8.47 -10.09 -11.90
CA ILE A 46 7.53 -9.70 -10.85
C ILE A 46 7.87 -8.28 -10.41
N TYR A 47 6.92 -7.36 -10.49
CA TYR A 47 7.15 -5.98 -10.05
C TYR A 47 5.87 -5.32 -9.55
N GLY A 48 6.04 -4.31 -8.70
CA GLY A 48 4.98 -3.46 -8.21
C GLY A 48 4.85 -2.14 -8.96
N HIS A 49 4.22 -1.13 -8.37
CA HIS A 49 3.87 0.12 -9.03
C HIS A 49 5.06 1.07 -9.30
N LYS A 50 4.82 2.12 -10.15
CA LYS A 50 5.85 3.09 -10.64
C LYS A 50 6.59 3.84 -9.55
N ASN A 51 5.90 4.24 -8.47
CA ASN A 51 6.50 4.91 -7.32
C ASN A 51 6.54 3.92 -6.15
N PRO A 52 7.42 2.90 -6.23
CA PRO A 52 7.34 1.75 -5.35
C PRO A 52 7.61 2.16 -3.90
N ASP A 53 6.70 1.78 -3.04
CA ASP A 53 6.89 1.78 -1.59
C ASP A 53 7.50 0.46 -1.10
N SER A 54 7.54 0.27 0.21
CA SER A 54 8.16 -0.92 0.78
C SER A 54 7.34 -2.18 0.52
N ASP A 55 6.00 -2.10 0.57
CA ASP A 55 5.15 -3.27 0.31
C ASP A 55 5.31 -3.75 -1.14
N SER A 56 5.32 -2.84 -2.08
CA SER A 56 5.51 -3.09 -3.51
C SER A 56 6.84 -3.82 -3.82
N ILE A 57 7.95 -3.34 -3.26
CA ILE A 57 9.28 -3.94 -3.49
C ILE A 57 9.39 -5.29 -2.79
N ILE A 58 8.99 -5.38 -1.54
CA ILE A 58 9.10 -6.59 -0.73
C ILE A 58 8.21 -7.70 -1.30
N SER A 59 7.00 -7.35 -1.70
CA SER A 59 6.06 -8.29 -2.34
C SER A 59 6.66 -8.91 -3.60
N SER A 60 7.38 -8.14 -4.42
CA SER A 60 8.05 -8.68 -5.61
C SER A 60 9.13 -9.71 -5.25
N ILE A 61 9.93 -9.43 -4.22
CA ILE A 61 11.02 -10.31 -3.75
C ILE A 61 10.43 -11.58 -3.12
N ALA A 62 9.48 -11.42 -2.18
CA ALA A 62 8.92 -12.53 -1.44
C ALA A 62 8.08 -13.47 -2.33
N LEU A 63 7.32 -12.92 -3.28
CA LEU A 63 6.58 -13.74 -4.23
C LEU A 63 7.51 -14.51 -5.17
N ALA A 64 8.62 -13.90 -5.59
CA ALA A 64 9.62 -14.59 -6.40
C ALA A 64 10.25 -15.78 -5.65
N ASP A 65 10.60 -15.60 -4.37
CA ASP A 65 11.11 -16.69 -3.52
C ASP A 65 10.05 -17.80 -3.32
N TYR A 66 8.80 -17.41 -3.04
CA TYR A 66 7.69 -18.35 -2.91
C TYR A 66 7.52 -19.20 -4.16
N LEU A 67 7.42 -18.57 -5.34
CA LEU A 67 7.16 -19.26 -6.59
C LEU A 67 8.34 -20.16 -7.02
N LYS A 68 9.59 -19.76 -6.76
CA LYS A 68 10.76 -20.60 -6.98
C LYS A 68 10.70 -21.89 -6.15
N LYS A 69 10.38 -21.76 -4.87
CA LYS A 69 10.25 -22.91 -3.96
C LYS A 69 9.06 -23.80 -4.28
N PHE A 70 7.91 -23.18 -4.61
CA PHE A 70 6.67 -23.91 -4.86
C PHE A 70 6.71 -24.70 -6.18
N ASN A 71 7.25 -24.10 -7.25
CA ASN A 71 7.20 -24.67 -8.59
C ASN A 71 8.54 -25.27 -9.04
N ASN A 72 9.60 -25.16 -8.22
CA ASN A 72 10.96 -25.55 -8.57
C ASN A 72 11.41 -24.93 -9.92
N VAL A 73 11.15 -23.63 -10.10
CA VAL A 73 11.42 -22.88 -11.35
C VAL A 73 12.37 -21.73 -11.06
N ASP A 74 13.55 -21.71 -11.69
CA ASP A 74 14.59 -20.70 -11.44
C ASP A 74 14.39 -19.38 -12.21
N ASN A 75 13.59 -19.37 -13.27
CA ASN A 75 13.45 -18.23 -14.18
C ASN A 75 12.43 -17.18 -13.70
N ILE A 76 12.41 -16.87 -12.40
CA ILE A 76 11.55 -15.86 -11.80
C ILE A 76 12.42 -14.73 -11.25
N ILE A 77 12.22 -13.51 -11.75
CA ILE A 77 13.06 -12.36 -11.43
C ILE A 77 12.21 -11.27 -10.77
N PRO A 78 12.46 -10.96 -9.47
CA PRO A 78 11.87 -9.79 -8.86
C PRO A 78 12.47 -8.53 -9.46
N CYS A 79 11.63 -7.55 -9.76
CA CYS A 79 12.01 -6.30 -10.39
C CYS A 79 11.38 -5.10 -9.67
N ARG A 80 11.86 -3.92 -10.02
CA ARG A 80 11.24 -2.64 -9.70
C ARG A 80 11.22 -1.75 -10.94
N ILE A 81 10.25 -0.86 -10.99
CA ILE A 81 10.09 0.08 -12.10
C ILE A 81 10.27 1.53 -11.68
N GLY A 82 10.70 1.74 -10.43
CA GLY A 82 10.99 3.04 -9.85
C GLY A 82 12.19 3.04 -8.91
N LYS A 83 12.51 4.22 -8.38
CA LYS A 83 13.58 4.38 -7.39
C LYS A 83 13.10 3.88 -6.02
N LEU A 84 14.02 3.26 -5.27
CA LEU A 84 13.76 2.90 -3.88
C LEU A 84 13.64 4.15 -3.01
N ASN A 85 12.62 4.20 -2.17
CA ASN A 85 12.50 5.19 -1.12
C ASN A 85 13.48 4.90 0.05
N LYS A 86 13.57 5.79 1.03
CA LYS A 86 14.49 5.65 2.17
C LYS A 86 14.12 4.47 3.07
N GLU A 87 12.84 4.25 3.27
CA GLU A 87 12.30 3.14 4.08
C GLU A 87 12.68 1.80 3.49
N THR A 88 12.40 1.60 2.20
CA THR A 88 12.77 0.37 1.50
C THR A 88 14.29 0.11 1.53
N LYS A 89 15.11 1.16 1.35
CA LYS A 89 16.57 1.05 1.47
C LYS A 89 16.99 0.60 2.87
N PHE A 90 16.38 1.17 3.90
CA PHE A 90 16.62 0.76 5.30
C PHE A 90 16.32 -0.72 5.49
N ILE A 91 15.16 -1.19 5.03
CA ILE A 91 14.72 -2.59 5.15
C ILE A 91 15.69 -3.54 4.46
N LEU A 92 15.98 -3.27 3.18
CA LEU A 92 16.89 -4.12 2.39
C LEU A 92 18.28 -4.20 3.00
N ASN A 93 18.83 -3.08 3.48
CA ASN A 93 20.11 -3.04 4.16
C ASN A 93 20.10 -3.82 5.49
N TYR A 94 19.03 -3.69 6.28
CA TYR A 94 18.91 -4.39 7.57
C TYR A 94 18.94 -5.90 7.40
N PHE A 95 18.20 -6.43 6.40
CA PHE A 95 18.15 -7.87 6.12
C PHE A 95 19.21 -8.34 5.14
N LYS A 96 20.11 -7.46 4.68
CA LYS A 96 21.20 -7.75 3.73
C LYS A 96 20.69 -8.38 2.43
N ILE A 97 19.65 -7.79 1.87
CA ILE A 97 19.06 -8.19 0.59
C ILE A 97 19.40 -7.13 -0.46
N GLU A 98 19.91 -7.59 -1.59
CA GLU A 98 20.18 -6.73 -2.73
C GLU A 98 18.87 -6.17 -3.33
N PRO A 99 18.89 -4.90 -3.78
CA PRO A 99 17.75 -4.33 -4.46
C PRO A 99 17.34 -5.13 -5.70
N PRO A 100 16.03 -5.31 -5.95
CA PRO A 100 15.59 -5.98 -7.16
C PRO A 100 15.96 -5.18 -8.42
N LEU A 101 16.08 -5.89 -9.55
CA LEU A 101 16.49 -5.32 -10.84
C LEU A 101 15.61 -4.14 -11.24
N LEU A 102 16.20 -3.00 -11.55
CA LEU A 102 15.47 -1.86 -12.13
C LEU A 102 15.23 -2.13 -13.63
N ILE A 103 13.97 -2.12 -14.02
CA ILE A 103 13.57 -2.25 -15.42
C ILE A 103 12.80 -1.02 -15.87
N SER A 104 12.98 -0.62 -17.12
CA SER A 104 12.28 0.52 -17.73
C SER A 104 11.42 0.14 -18.93
N LYS A 105 11.57 -1.08 -19.42
CA LYS A 105 10.84 -1.62 -20.59
C LYS A 105 10.55 -3.10 -20.38
N ILE A 106 9.46 -3.56 -20.99
CA ILE A 106 9.03 -4.95 -21.01
C ILE A 106 8.81 -5.35 -22.46
N SER A 107 9.37 -6.52 -22.84
CA SER A 107 9.10 -7.10 -24.15
C SER A 107 7.69 -7.70 -24.19
N PRO A 108 6.96 -7.60 -25.30
CA PRO A 108 5.67 -8.28 -25.50
C PRO A 108 5.71 -9.80 -25.27
N THR A 109 6.89 -10.40 -25.39
CA THR A 109 7.09 -11.85 -25.17
C THR A 109 7.32 -12.23 -23.71
N ASN A 110 7.54 -11.25 -22.83
CA ASN A 110 7.76 -11.51 -21.41
C ASN A 110 6.45 -11.88 -20.70
N LYS A 111 6.57 -12.73 -19.69
CA LYS A 111 5.52 -13.00 -18.71
C LYS A 111 5.70 -12.09 -17.51
N ILE A 112 4.59 -11.58 -16.99
CA ILE A 112 4.58 -10.59 -15.93
C ILE A 112 3.64 -11.04 -14.82
N ILE A 113 4.08 -10.85 -13.59
CA ILE A 113 3.20 -10.86 -12.41
C ILE A 113 3.26 -9.47 -11.79
N LEU A 114 2.11 -8.87 -11.59
CA LEU A 114 1.97 -7.61 -10.90
C LEU A 114 1.74 -7.86 -9.39
N VAL A 115 2.38 -7.06 -8.56
CA VAL A 115 2.15 -7.04 -7.12
C VAL A 115 1.82 -5.62 -6.67
N ASP A 116 0.96 -5.51 -5.67
CA ASP A 116 0.66 -4.26 -5.00
C ASP A 116 0.09 -3.15 -5.90
N HIS A 117 -0.48 -3.52 -7.00
CA HIS A 117 -1.31 -2.68 -7.87
C HIS A 117 -2.02 -3.50 -8.95
N ASN A 118 -3.12 -2.94 -9.48
CA ASN A 118 -3.90 -3.52 -10.56
C ASN A 118 -4.26 -2.48 -11.64
N SER A 119 -3.56 -1.35 -11.71
CA SER A 119 -3.85 -0.26 -12.64
C SER A 119 -2.75 -0.09 -13.69
N PHE A 120 -3.15 0.08 -14.96
CA PHE A 120 -2.22 0.38 -16.07
C PHE A 120 -1.46 1.68 -15.86
N SER A 121 -2.08 2.70 -15.29
CA SER A 121 -1.46 4.00 -15.01
C SER A 121 -0.28 3.90 -14.04
N GLN A 122 -0.30 2.90 -13.17
CA GLN A 122 0.72 2.62 -12.15
C GLN A 122 1.82 1.69 -12.64
N SER A 123 1.73 1.17 -13.86
CA SER A 123 2.65 0.17 -14.41
C SER A 123 3.48 0.71 -15.57
N LEU A 124 4.46 -0.06 -16.06
CA LEU A 124 5.10 0.20 -17.34
C LEU A 124 4.09 0.06 -18.47
N ASP A 125 4.39 0.66 -19.62
CA ASP A 125 3.60 0.42 -20.83
C ASP A 125 3.81 -1.04 -21.28
N PHE A 126 2.76 -1.85 -21.12
CA PHE A 126 2.79 -3.29 -21.44
C PHE A 126 1.68 -3.69 -22.42
N LYS A 127 1.27 -2.78 -23.32
CA LYS A 127 0.15 -2.98 -24.27
C LYS A 127 0.06 -4.35 -24.93
N ASN A 128 1.15 -5.13 -24.93
CA ASN A 128 1.20 -6.47 -25.51
C ASN A 128 1.91 -7.48 -24.61
N ALA A 129 2.18 -7.17 -23.33
CA ALA A 129 2.84 -8.10 -22.43
C ALA A 129 1.84 -9.12 -21.85
N ASN A 130 2.31 -10.34 -21.60
CA ASN A 130 1.48 -11.41 -21.06
C ASN A 130 1.45 -11.34 -19.51
N ILE A 131 0.40 -10.75 -18.95
CA ILE A 131 0.18 -10.71 -17.50
C ILE A 131 -0.42 -12.06 -17.08
N VAL A 132 0.36 -12.83 -16.35
CA VAL A 132 -0.04 -14.17 -15.88
C VAL A 132 -0.53 -14.20 -14.44
N GLY A 133 -0.30 -13.14 -13.66
CA GLY A 133 -0.77 -13.03 -12.29
C GLY A 133 -0.84 -11.60 -11.77
N ILE A 134 -1.74 -11.35 -10.81
CA ILE A 134 -1.88 -10.11 -10.06
C ILE A 134 -2.12 -10.48 -8.60
N PHE A 135 -1.32 -9.92 -7.69
CA PHE A 135 -1.44 -10.09 -6.23
C PHE A 135 -1.53 -8.71 -5.61
N ASP A 136 -2.72 -8.36 -5.08
CA ASP A 136 -3.00 -6.97 -4.70
C ASP A 136 -4.02 -6.85 -3.59
N HIS A 137 -3.90 -5.78 -2.79
CA HIS A 137 -4.83 -5.42 -1.73
C HIS A 137 -5.61 -4.11 -2.02
N HIS A 138 -5.27 -3.40 -3.10
CA HIS A 138 -5.94 -2.18 -3.52
C HIS A 138 -7.28 -2.47 -4.19
N ASN A 139 -8.20 -1.49 -4.17
CA ASN A 139 -9.45 -1.61 -4.90
C ASN A 139 -9.20 -1.92 -6.39
N ILE A 140 -9.98 -2.85 -6.92
CA ILE A 140 -9.89 -3.20 -8.34
C ILE A 140 -10.43 -2.03 -9.16
N THR A 141 -9.59 -1.48 -10.04
CA THR A 141 -9.90 -0.28 -10.83
C THR A 141 -10.09 -0.55 -12.31
N GLU A 142 -9.39 -1.54 -12.85
CA GLU A 142 -9.41 -1.87 -14.28
C GLU A 142 -9.50 -3.38 -14.43
N LEU A 143 -10.58 -3.88 -15.08
CA LEU A 143 -10.87 -5.32 -15.17
C LEU A 143 -10.67 -5.91 -16.58
N ASP A 144 -10.13 -5.14 -17.53
CA ASP A 144 -9.89 -5.63 -18.90
C ASP A 144 -8.57 -6.44 -19.01
N TRP A 145 -8.49 -7.46 -18.16
CA TRP A 145 -7.37 -8.40 -18.14
C TRP A 145 -7.69 -9.65 -18.98
N SER A 146 -6.67 -10.22 -19.62
CA SER A 146 -6.86 -11.44 -20.39
C SER A 146 -7.45 -12.56 -19.51
N ASN A 147 -8.32 -13.40 -20.10
CA ASN A 147 -8.94 -14.55 -19.42
C ASN A 147 -7.92 -15.56 -18.83
N SER A 148 -6.63 -15.39 -19.11
CA SER A 148 -5.55 -16.23 -18.60
C SER A 148 -4.84 -15.68 -17.37
N THR A 149 -5.20 -14.52 -16.86
CA THR A 149 -4.58 -13.90 -15.69
C THR A 149 -5.13 -14.48 -14.39
N THR A 150 -4.26 -14.94 -13.50
CA THR A 150 -4.64 -15.31 -12.13
C THR A 150 -4.67 -14.07 -11.27
N ILE A 151 -5.82 -13.75 -10.65
CA ILE A 151 -5.97 -12.61 -9.77
C ILE A 151 -6.16 -13.08 -8.34
N MET A 152 -5.26 -12.67 -7.44
CA MET A 152 -5.40 -12.85 -6.00
C MET A 152 -5.57 -11.49 -5.35
N TYR A 153 -6.81 -11.14 -5.08
CA TYR A 153 -7.21 -9.93 -4.38
C TYR A 153 -7.66 -10.23 -2.95
N ARG A 154 -7.20 -9.43 -2.00
CA ARG A 154 -7.69 -9.42 -0.62
C ARG A 154 -7.71 -7.98 -0.11
N ALA A 155 -8.82 -7.56 0.49
CA ALA A 155 -8.95 -6.25 1.13
C ALA A 155 -8.26 -6.25 2.51
N TRP A 156 -6.97 -6.64 2.55
CA TRP A 156 -6.11 -6.67 3.74
C TRP A 156 -5.23 -5.42 3.79
N GLY A 157 -4.52 -5.24 4.87
CA GLY A 157 -3.70 -4.04 5.07
C GLY A 157 -2.43 -3.98 4.23
N SER A 158 -1.96 -5.12 3.67
CA SER A 158 -0.71 -5.21 2.91
C SER A 158 -0.71 -6.40 1.95
N THR A 159 -0.12 -6.24 0.78
CA THR A 159 0.15 -7.34 -0.17
C THR A 159 1.11 -8.37 0.43
N CYS A 160 2.05 -7.96 1.30
CA CYS A 160 2.93 -8.88 2.02
C CYS A 160 2.16 -9.87 2.90
N THR A 161 1.03 -9.48 3.48
CA THR A 161 0.13 -10.40 4.20
C THR A 161 -0.43 -11.48 3.28
N ILE A 162 -0.83 -11.11 2.06
CA ILE A 162 -1.33 -12.06 1.06
C ILE A 162 -0.24 -13.10 0.73
N ILE A 163 0.99 -12.64 0.53
CA ILE A 163 2.11 -13.53 0.18
C ILE A 163 2.48 -14.43 1.36
N TYR A 164 2.50 -13.90 2.59
CA TYR A 164 2.70 -14.73 3.79
C TYR A 164 1.68 -15.88 3.88
N GLU A 165 0.40 -15.61 3.61
CA GLU A 165 -0.63 -16.64 3.60
C GLU A 165 -0.42 -17.72 2.53
N LEU A 166 0.24 -17.40 1.40
CA LEU A 166 0.64 -18.41 0.42
C LEU A 166 1.66 -19.40 1.00
N TYR A 167 2.71 -18.90 1.66
CA TYR A 167 3.69 -19.74 2.34
C TYR A 167 3.04 -20.65 3.37
N LYS A 168 2.19 -20.06 4.22
CA LYS A 168 1.47 -20.78 5.28
C LYS A 168 0.58 -21.88 4.72
N LYS A 169 -0.27 -21.59 3.73
CA LYS A 169 -1.19 -22.56 3.12
C LYS A 169 -0.50 -23.71 2.44
N LYS A 170 0.70 -23.51 1.93
CA LYS A 170 1.48 -24.53 1.23
C LYS A 170 2.55 -25.17 2.09
N ASN A 171 2.65 -24.79 3.37
CA ASN A 171 3.70 -25.25 4.29
C ASN A 171 5.13 -25.07 3.71
N ILE A 172 5.36 -23.98 2.99
CA ILE A 172 6.67 -23.67 2.43
C ILE A 172 7.49 -22.95 3.50
N THR A 173 8.71 -23.43 3.73
CA THR A 173 9.64 -22.84 4.69
C THR A 173 10.04 -21.43 4.29
N ILE A 174 9.80 -20.46 5.19
CA ILE A 174 10.22 -19.08 5.03
C ILE A 174 11.65 -18.93 5.59
N SER A 175 12.56 -18.28 4.85
CA SER A 175 13.87 -17.93 5.38
C SER A 175 13.77 -16.73 6.33
N TYR A 176 14.79 -16.56 7.20
CA TYR A 176 14.88 -15.40 8.10
C TYR A 176 14.74 -14.07 7.36
N GLN A 177 15.44 -13.94 6.22
CA GLN A 177 15.41 -12.73 5.40
C GLN A 177 14.01 -12.46 4.84
N ILE A 178 13.37 -13.46 4.23
CA ILE A 178 12.02 -13.30 3.67
C ILE A 178 11.00 -13.02 4.76
N ALA A 179 11.11 -13.66 5.92
CA ALA A 179 10.24 -13.38 7.06
C ALA A 179 10.39 -11.93 7.54
N GLY A 180 11.62 -11.44 7.64
CA GLY A 180 11.91 -10.06 7.99
C GLY A 180 11.40 -9.05 6.95
N LEU A 181 11.56 -9.35 5.66
CA LEU A 181 10.99 -8.53 4.59
C LEU A 181 9.46 -8.48 4.68
N LEU A 182 8.78 -9.62 4.74
CA LEU A 182 7.31 -9.68 4.84
C LEU A 182 6.79 -8.91 6.05
N LEU A 183 7.43 -9.09 7.23
CA LEU A 183 7.11 -8.30 8.42
C LEU A 183 7.25 -6.81 8.17
N SER A 184 8.29 -6.38 7.45
CA SER A 184 8.56 -4.97 7.18
C SER A 184 7.50 -4.35 6.26
N GLY A 185 7.06 -5.05 5.21
CA GLY A 185 5.96 -4.60 4.35
C GLY A 185 4.66 -4.43 5.13
N ILE A 186 4.33 -5.40 6.00
CA ILE A 186 3.16 -5.31 6.88
C ILE A 186 3.27 -4.10 7.83
N ILE A 187 4.43 -3.86 8.45
CA ILE A 187 4.66 -2.69 9.32
C ILE A 187 4.46 -1.39 8.56
N SER A 188 5.02 -1.30 7.35
CA SER A 188 4.94 -0.11 6.49
C SER A 188 3.49 0.25 6.18
N ASP A 189 2.75 -0.64 5.54
CA ASP A 189 1.40 -0.38 5.03
C ASP A 189 0.34 -0.26 6.12
N THR A 190 0.53 -0.97 7.22
CA THR A 190 -0.38 -0.90 8.36
C THR A 190 0.00 0.17 9.38
N LEU A 191 1.06 0.95 9.14
CA LEU A 191 1.61 1.90 10.09
C LEU A 191 1.81 1.27 11.48
N PHE A 192 2.50 0.14 11.50
CA PHE A 192 2.68 -0.66 12.72
C PHE A 192 1.35 -1.11 13.33
N LEU A 193 0.44 -1.63 12.52
CA LEU A 193 -0.93 -2.09 12.89
C LEU A 193 -1.87 -0.98 13.39
N LYS A 194 -1.55 0.29 13.14
CA LYS A 194 -2.38 1.43 13.55
C LYS A 194 -3.29 1.97 12.44
N SER A 195 -3.06 1.57 11.19
CA SER A 195 -3.89 1.99 10.07
C SER A 195 -5.31 1.44 10.19
N ASN A 196 -6.30 2.23 9.74
CA ASN A 196 -7.69 1.79 9.62
C ASN A 196 -7.89 0.69 8.54
N SER A 197 -6.87 0.40 7.74
CA SER A 197 -6.84 -0.71 6.78
C SER A 197 -6.38 -2.02 7.40
N THR A 198 -5.82 -1.99 8.61
CA THR A 198 -5.29 -3.17 9.30
C THR A 198 -6.39 -4.19 9.57
N THR A 199 -6.18 -5.43 9.15
CA THR A 199 -7.10 -6.55 9.35
C THR A 199 -6.56 -7.53 10.39
N LYS A 200 -7.39 -8.51 10.74
CA LYS A 200 -6.98 -9.59 11.63
C LYS A 200 -5.85 -10.42 11.01
N GLU A 201 -5.91 -10.62 9.71
CA GLU A 201 -4.90 -11.38 8.95
C GLU A 201 -3.53 -10.71 9.00
N ASP A 202 -3.48 -9.38 8.95
CA ASP A 202 -2.24 -8.61 9.11
C ASP A 202 -1.66 -8.77 10.52
N ILE A 203 -2.52 -8.71 11.54
CA ILE A 203 -2.12 -8.92 12.94
C ILE A 203 -1.59 -10.33 13.15
N ASP A 204 -2.27 -11.35 12.63
CA ASP A 204 -1.86 -12.75 12.75
C ASP A 204 -0.51 -13.00 12.05
N ALA A 205 -0.33 -12.45 10.84
CA ALA A 205 0.92 -12.52 10.08
C ALA A 205 2.06 -11.81 10.82
N PHE A 206 1.82 -10.59 11.28
CA PHE A 206 2.77 -9.80 12.06
C PHE A 206 3.23 -10.56 13.32
N ASN A 207 2.31 -11.13 14.10
CA ASN A 207 2.62 -11.85 15.33
C ASN A 207 3.48 -13.09 15.06
N TYR A 208 3.14 -13.86 14.02
CA TYR A 208 3.91 -15.04 13.63
C TYR A 208 5.32 -14.66 13.18
N LEU A 209 5.45 -13.70 12.25
CA LEU A 209 6.72 -13.29 11.68
C LEU A 209 7.64 -12.63 12.74
N SER A 210 7.09 -11.80 13.62
CA SER A 210 7.81 -11.19 14.73
C SER A 210 8.41 -12.25 15.67
N LYS A 211 7.62 -13.26 16.02
CA LYS A 211 8.10 -14.38 16.86
C LYS A 211 9.15 -15.22 16.12
N PHE A 212 9.01 -15.39 14.82
CA PHE A 212 9.93 -16.19 14.01
C PHE A 212 11.32 -15.55 13.91
N ILE A 213 11.39 -14.23 13.64
CA ILE A 213 12.68 -13.55 13.45
C ILE A 213 13.39 -13.15 14.75
N GLN A 214 12.70 -13.16 15.90
CA GLN A 214 13.27 -12.91 17.24
C GLN A 214 14.10 -11.62 17.38
N ILE A 215 13.66 -10.52 16.74
CA ILE A 215 14.23 -9.18 16.92
C ILE A 215 13.35 -8.34 17.84
N ASP A 216 13.88 -7.24 18.40
CA ASP A 216 13.06 -6.21 19.02
C ASP A 216 12.21 -5.51 17.93
N THR A 217 11.05 -6.09 17.67
CA THR A 217 10.13 -5.64 16.60
C THR A 217 9.62 -4.22 16.88
N THR A 218 9.49 -3.82 18.16
CA THR A 218 9.05 -2.48 18.52
C THR A 218 10.10 -1.44 18.14
N LYS A 219 11.35 -1.70 18.47
CA LYS A 219 12.46 -0.82 18.07
C LYS A 219 12.63 -0.81 16.57
N TYR A 220 12.68 -2.00 15.95
CA TYR A 220 12.83 -2.13 14.50
C TYR A 220 11.74 -1.39 13.71
N GLY A 221 10.46 -1.57 14.06
CA GLY A 221 9.35 -0.92 13.38
C GLY A 221 9.36 0.62 13.53
N LYS A 222 9.78 1.13 14.70
CA LYS A 222 10.00 2.59 14.86
C LYS A 222 11.14 3.10 13.97
N ASP A 223 12.26 2.40 13.93
CA ASP A 223 13.42 2.77 13.11
C ASP A 223 13.07 2.72 11.62
N LEU A 224 12.28 1.73 11.18
CA LEU A 224 11.75 1.59 9.82
C LEU A 224 10.88 2.80 9.42
N LEU A 225 9.86 3.09 10.21
CA LEU A 225 8.95 4.21 9.95
C LEU A 225 9.69 5.56 10.02
N LEU A 226 10.67 5.69 10.92
CA LEU A 226 11.52 6.89 11.01
C LEU A 226 12.38 7.04 9.74
N ALA A 227 12.93 5.96 9.20
CA ALA A 227 13.68 6.00 7.94
C ALA A 227 12.82 6.51 6.77
N GLY A 228 11.55 6.07 6.72
CA GLY A 228 10.57 6.52 5.70
C GLY A 228 10.13 7.96 5.86
N THR A 229 10.14 8.48 7.09
CA THR A 229 9.66 9.83 7.43
C THR A 229 10.80 10.81 7.75
N ASN A 230 12.02 10.53 7.34
CA ASN A 230 13.15 11.45 7.47
C ASN A 230 13.19 12.41 6.28
N TYR A 231 12.92 13.69 6.54
CA TYR A 231 12.83 14.77 5.54
C TYR A 231 13.96 15.80 5.64
N SER A 232 15.04 15.47 6.36
CA SER A 232 16.16 16.40 6.63
C SER A 232 16.90 16.89 5.39
N ASP A 233 16.89 16.08 4.31
CA ASP A 233 17.53 16.39 3.02
C ASP A 233 16.59 17.10 2.01
N LEU A 234 15.31 17.29 2.37
CA LEU A 234 14.34 17.96 1.50
C LEU A 234 14.29 19.47 1.78
N SER A 235 14.16 20.27 0.72
CA SER A 235 13.82 21.68 0.84
C SER A 235 12.38 21.86 1.33
N GLU A 236 12.04 23.05 1.83
CA GLU A 236 10.67 23.37 2.22
C GLU A 236 9.70 23.28 1.03
N TYR A 237 10.15 23.62 -0.17
CA TYR A 237 9.39 23.46 -1.40
C TYR A 237 9.07 21.98 -1.67
N ASP A 238 10.06 21.09 -1.54
CA ASP A 238 9.86 19.67 -1.73
C ASP A 238 8.90 19.09 -0.68
N ILE A 239 9.03 19.53 0.59
CA ILE A 239 8.16 19.09 1.70
C ILE A 239 6.69 19.42 1.42
N ILE A 240 6.36 20.65 1.02
CA ILE A 240 4.97 21.04 0.78
C ILE A 240 4.38 20.45 -0.50
N ASN A 241 5.22 19.89 -1.37
CA ASN A 241 4.81 19.30 -2.64
C ASN A 241 4.88 17.75 -2.63
N LEU A 242 5.42 17.13 -1.59
CA LEU A 242 5.66 15.68 -1.55
C LEU A 242 4.38 14.84 -1.75
N ASP A 243 3.30 15.20 -1.03
CA ASP A 243 1.95 14.65 -1.24
C ASP A 243 0.93 15.81 -1.23
N SER A 244 0.89 16.52 -2.34
CA SER A 244 0.11 17.74 -2.53
C SER A 244 -0.88 17.58 -3.69
N LYS A 245 -2.13 18.03 -3.48
CA LYS A 245 -3.18 18.00 -4.51
C LYS A 245 -3.85 19.34 -4.62
N ALA A 246 -4.05 19.79 -5.88
CA ALA A 246 -4.84 20.94 -6.22
C ALA A 246 -6.30 20.54 -6.41
N TYR A 247 -7.21 21.40 -6.00
CA TYR A 247 -8.66 21.25 -6.18
C TYR A 247 -9.25 22.58 -6.66
N ILE A 248 -10.37 22.49 -7.36
CA ILE A 248 -11.23 23.64 -7.70
C ILE A 248 -12.57 23.36 -7.05
N VAL A 249 -13.00 24.22 -6.14
CA VAL A 249 -14.25 24.09 -5.41
C VAL A 249 -15.02 25.40 -5.55
N ASN A 250 -16.19 25.37 -6.18
CA ASN A 250 -17.02 26.54 -6.45
C ASN A 250 -16.23 27.72 -7.10
N GLY A 251 -15.32 27.38 -8.04
CA GLY A 251 -14.44 28.34 -8.71
C GLY A 251 -13.18 28.72 -7.94
N HIS A 252 -13.06 28.41 -6.65
CA HIS A 252 -11.92 28.71 -5.81
C HIS A 252 -10.77 27.70 -6.00
N GLN A 253 -9.56 28.23 -6.10
CA GLN A 253 -8.32 27.43 -6.28
C GLN A 253 -7.74 27.09 -4.90
N ILE A 254 -7.76 25.82 -4.53
CA ILE A 254 -7.23 25.36 -3.24
C ILE A 254 -6.13 24.31 -3.41
N GLN A 255 -5.20 24.31 -2.48
CA GLN A 255 -4.12 23.32 -2.39
C GLN A 255 -4.19 22.62 -1.03
N ILE A 256 -4.15 21.29 -1.03
CA ILE A 256 -4.11 20.50 0.20
C ILE A 256 -2.94 19.54 0.12
N ALA A 257 -1.98 19.70 1.01
CA ALA A 257 -0.83 18.82 1.15
C ALA A 257 -0.82 18.15 2.52
N ILE A 258 -0.32 16.92 2.57
CA ILE A 258 -0.11 16.19 3.81
C ILE A 258 1.29 15.58 3.82
N ILE A 259 1.84 15.38 5.01
CA ILE A 259 3.09 14.67 5.22
C ILE A 259 2.98 13.84 6.49
N ASN A 260 3.38 12.58 6.40
CA ASN A 260 3.37 11.66 7.54
C ASN A 260 4.71 11.75 8.27
N SER A 261 4.72 11.76 9.60
CA SER A 261 5.96 11.76 10.37
C SER A 261 5.84 10.96 11.67
N VAL A 262 6.88 10.21 11.98
CA VAL A 262 7.08 9.58 13.31
C VAL A 262 7.62 10.61 14.30
N ASN A 263 8.37 11.61 13.81
CA ASN A 263 8.96 12.68 14.60
C ASN A 263 8.58 14.04 14.02
N ILE A 264 7.39 14.52 14.37
CA ILE A 264 6.90 15.82 13.87
C ILE A 264 7.79 17.01 14.25
N ASN A 265 8.60 16.89 15.33
CA ASN A 265 9.48 17.96 15.78
C ASN A 265 10.54 18.34 14.72
N GLU A 266 10.98 17.38 13.91
CA GLU A 266 11.88 17.65 12.77
C GLU A 266 11.30 18.67 11.80
N LEU A 267 10.00 18.61 11.54
CA LEU A 267 9.28 19.54 10.68
C LEU A 267 8.87 20.82 11.42
N LEU A 268 8.48 20.71 12.69
CA LEU A 268 8.04 21.87 13.49
C LEU A 268 9.17 22.87 13.73
N VAL A 269 10.41 22.47 13.86
CA VAL A 269 11.56 23.40 13.95
C VAL A 269 11.72 24.22 12.67
N ARG A 270 11.23 23.70 11.53
CA ARG A 270 11.26 24.35 10.20
C ARG A 270 9.98 25.14 9.91
N LYS A 271 8.98 25.19 10.79
CA LYS A 271 7.65 25.73 10.53
C LYS A 271 7.62 27.13 9.91
N LYS A 272 8.47 28.04 10.37
CA LYS A 272 8.55 29.41 9.82
C LYS A 272 8.96 29.40 8.35
N LYS A 273 9.92 28.56 7.96
CA LYS A 273 10.38 28.43 6.58
C LYS A 273 9.33 27.75 5.71
N ILE A 274 8.69 26.69 6.23
CA ILE A 274 7.59 25.98 5.55
C ILE A 274 6.44 26.96 5.27
N LEU A 275 5.99 27.73 6.27
CA LEU A 275 4.90 28.69 6.10
C LEU A 275 5.26 29.79 5.09
N LYS A 276 6.50 30.29 5.12
CA LYS A 276 6.99 31.26 4.13
C LYS A 276 6.92 30.69 2.70
N GLU A 277 7.31 29.42 2.51
CA GLU A 277 7.26 28.78 1.20
C GLU A 277 5.81 28.52 0.75
N MET A 278 4.90 28.15 1.66
CA MET A 278 3.46 28.00 1.37
C MET A 278 2.85 29.33 0.88
N ILE A 279 3.17 30.45 1.55
CA ILE A 279 2.67 31.79 1.16
C ILE A 279 3.19 32.16 -0.24
N LYS A 280 4.47 31.91 -0.50
CA LYS A 280 5.09 32.13 -1.81
C LYS A 280 4.40 31.26 -2.88
N PHE A 281 4.21 29.97 -2.60
CA PHE A 281 3.53 29.03 -3.49
C PHE A 281 2.11 29.50 -3.86
N ASN A 282 1.33 29.97 -2.87
CA ASN A 282 -0.02 30.52 -3.10
C ASN A 282 0.00 31.69 -4.06
N LYS A 283 0.93 32.64 -3.84
CA LYS A 283 1.09 33.82 -4.70
C LYS A 283 1.45 33.42 -6.13
N ASP A 284 2.46 32.55 -6.29
CA ASP A 284 2.99 32.16 -7.60
C ASP A 284 1.98 31.32 -8.40
N ASN A 285 1.14 30.51 -7.71
CA ASN A 285 0.16 29.61 -8.32
C ASN A 285 -1.29 30.10 -8.20
N LYS A 286 -1.52 31.35 -7.78
CA LYS A 286 -2.85 31.97 -7.61
C LYS A 286 -3.81 31.12 -6.79
N LYS A 287 -3.30 30.50 -5.69
CA LYS A 287 -4.12 29.71 -4.77
C LYS A 287 -4.73 30.59 -3.68
N GLU A 288 -6.00 30.39 -3.40
CA GLU A 288 -6.75 31.15 -2.38
C GLU A 288 -6.70 30.45 -1.01
N LEU A 289 -6.34 29.16 -0.99
CA LEU A 289 -6.12 28.38 0.21
C LEU A 289 -4.98 27.39 0.00
N PHE A 290 -4.01 27.36 0.92
CA PHE A 290 -3.09 26.25 1.09
C PHE A 290 -3.25 25.69 2.51
N PHE A 291 -3.69 24.44 2.57
CA PHE A 291 -3.76 23.65 3.78
C PHE A 291 -2.63 22.60 3.76
N PHE A 292 -1.76 22.64 4.76
CA PHE A 292 -0.67 21.66 4.91
C PHE A 292 -0.78 20.98 6.27
N ALA A 293 -0.86 19.66 6.29
CA ALA A 293 -0.93 18.87 7.52
C ALA A 293 0.33 18.02 7.71
N ILE A 294 0.95 18.16 8.89
CA ILE A 294 1.96 17.24 9.39
C ILE A 294 1.24 16.23 10.28
N ILE A 295 1.16 14.99 9.82
CA ILE A 295 0.45 13.91 10.51
C ILE A 295 1.43 13.15 11.40
N ASP A 296 1.19 13.15 12.71
CA ASP A 296 1.88 12.27 13.66
C ASP A 296 1.27 10.86 13.53
N ILE A 297 1.97 9.97 12.84
CA ILE A 297 1.47 8.60 12.61
C ILE A 297 1.52 7.72 13.85
N ILE A 298 2.18 8.18 14.93
CA ILE A 298 2.18 7.48 16.21
C ILE A 298 0.95 7.84 17.05
N LYS A 299 0.62 9.14 17.11
CA LYS A 299 -0.52 9.65 17.88
C LYS A 299 -1.83 9.67 17.10
N LEU A 300 -1.74 9.58 15.76
CA LEU A 300 -2.85 9.72 14.82
C LEU A 300 -3.54 11.10 14.92
N ASP A 301 -2.75 12.13 15.11
CA ASP A 301 -3.15 13.53 15.18
C ASP A 301 -2.42 14.32 14.09
N SER A 302 -2.83 15.57 13.85
CA SER A 302 -2.08 16.44 12.94
C SER A 302 -1.87 17.86 13.48
N THR A 303 -0.71 18.44 13.15
CA THR A 303 -0.46 19.86 13.23
C THR A 303 -0.60 20.45 11.83
N ILE A 304 -1.43 21.48 11.70
CA ILE A 304 -1.72 22.08 10.39
C ILE A 304 -1.13 23.46 10.26
N PHE A 305 -0.72 23.81 9.05
CA PHE A 305 -0.42 25.18 8.63
C PHE A 305 -1.38 25.56 7.52
N VAL A 306 -1.94 26.76 7.62
CA VAL A 306 -2.95 27.26 6.69
C VAL A 306 -2.64 28.68 6.29
N CYS A 307 -2.68 28.97 4.98
CA CYS A 307 -2.54 30.34 4.48
C CYS A 307 -3.39 30.59 3.23
N GLY A 308 -3.70 31.85 2.98
CA GLY A 308 -4.52 32.30 1.86
C GLY A 308 -5.78 33.05 2.31
N SER A 309 -6.50 33.67 1.36
CA SER A 309 -7.69 34.48 1.62
C SER A 309 -8.84 33.65 2.21
N LEU A 310 -8.88 32.34 1.93
CA LEU A 310 -9.89 31.41 2.42
C LEU A 310 -9.49 30.67 3.70
N SER A 311 -8.47 31.13 4.45
CA SER A 311 -8.05 30.45 5.70
C SER A 311 -9.17 30.32 6.73
N HIS A 312 -10.10 31.28 6.81
CA HIS A 312 -11.28 31.27 7.68
C HIS A 312 -12.20 30.07 7.41
N THR A 313 -12.20 29.51 6.20
CA THR A 313 -13.01 28.32 5.88
C THR A 313 -12.53 27.10 6.64
N VAL A 314 -11.20 27.00 6.89
CA VAL A 314 -10.61 25.93 7.69
C VAL A 314 -11.00 26.07 9.16
N GLU A 315 -11.00 27.29 9.71
CA GLU A 315 -11.44 27.55 11.08
C GLU A 315 -12.89 27.10 11.27
N THR A 316 -13.77 27.44 10.32
CA THR A 316 -15.17 27.02 10.31
C THR A 316 -15.31 25.50 10.14
N ALA A 317 -14.57 24.90 9.18
CA ALA A 317 -14.70 23.48 8.84
C ALA A 317 -14.29 22.55 10.00
N PHE A 318 -13.35 23.00 10.84
CA PHE A 318 -12.82 22.19 11.94
C PHE A 318 -13.19 22.72 13.32
N ASN A 319 -13.95 23.85 13.40
CA ASN A 319 -14.30 24.55 14.64
C ASN A 319 -13.06 24.84 15.51
N ILE A 320 -12.08 25.53 14.91
CA ILE A 320 -10.81 25.88 15.52
C ILE A 320 -10.49 27.36 15.27
N THR A 321 -9.46 27.86 15.96
CA THR A 321 -8.84 29.16 15.67
C THR A 321 -7.40 28.95 15.24
N LEU A 322 -6.99 29.60 14.15
CA LEU A 322 -5.62 29.59 13.67
C LEU A 322 -4.76 30.59 14.45
N ASN A 323 -3.77 30.13 15.18
CA ASN A 323 -2.79 30.96 15.85
C ASN A 323 -1.52 31.06 14.98
N ASN A 324 -1.25 32.25 14.43
CA ASN A 324 -0.12 32.44 13.50
C ASN A 324 -0.10 31.41 12.35
N ASN A 325 -1.28 31.19 11.73
CA ASN A 325 -1.48 30.22 10.64
C ASN A 325 -1.33 28.73 11.03
N GLU A 326 -1.29 28.41 12.32
CA GLU A 326 -1.10 27.07 12.85
C GLU A 326 -2.29 26.64 13.74
N ALA A 327 -2.66 25.35 13.69
CA ALA A 327 -3.57 24.73 14.64
C ALA A 327 -3.26 23.23 14.79
N PHE A 328 -3.84 22.64 15.83
CA PHE A 328 -3.79 21.20 16.10
C PHE A 328 -5.16 20.56 15.82
N LEU A 329 -5.15 19.42 15.12
CA LEU A 329 -6.35 18.65 14.81
C LEU A 329 -6.22 17.23 15.38
N LYS A 330 -7.00 16.93 16.39
CA LYS A 330 -7.03 15.61 17.00
C LYS A 330 -7.76 14.60 16.11
N GLY A 331 -7.14 13.43 15.86
CA GLY A 331 -7.75 12.33 15.11
C GLY A 331 -7.93 12.59 13.62
N VAL A 332 -7.30 13.62 13.06
CA VAL A 332 -7.41 13.98 11.64
C VAL A 332 -6.14 13.57 10.92
N THR A 333 -6.23 12.53 10.06
CA THR A 333 -5.08 11.93 9.39
C THR A 333 -5.29 11.69 7.89
N SER A 334 -6.52 11.89 7.39
CA SER A 334 -6.85 11.55 6.01
C SER A 334 -7.30 12.76 5.19
N ARG A 335 -6.52 13.12 4.16
CA ARG A 335 -6.93 14.14 3.19
C ARG A 335 -8.26 13.82 2.54
N LYS A 336 -8.43 12.58 2.04
CA LYS A 336 -9.62 12.16 1.28
C LYS A 336 -10.88 12.03 2.13
N LYS A 337 -10.73 11.49 3.35
CA LYS A 337 -11.90 11.15 4.19
C LYS A 337 -12.29 12.26 5.19
N GLN A 338 -11.32 13.06 5.65
CA GLN A 338 -11.52 13.97 6.77
C GLN A 338 -11.23 15.44 6.45
N ILE A 339 -10.23 15.75 5.59
CA ILE A 339 -9.80 17.12 5.35
C ILE A 339 -10.59 17.73 4.19
N TYR A 340 -10.42 17.18 2.99
CA TYR A 340 -11.02 17.73 1.78
C TYR A 340 -12.56 17.86 1.87
N PRO A 341 -13.33 16.84 2.30
CA PRO A 341 -14.78 16.96 2.31
C PRO A 341 -15.31 18.03 3.26
N LYS A 342 -14.62 18.29 4.38
CA LYS A 342 -15.02 19.35 5.32
C LYS A 342 -14.78 20.74 4.75
N ILE A 343 -13.61 20.95 4.13
CA ILE A 343 -13.26 22.23 3.49
C ILE A 343 -14.20 22.50 2.30
N GLU A 344 -14.41 21.50 1.45
CA GLU A 344 -15.31 21.55 0.30
C GLU A 344 -16.74 21.96 0.72
N ASN A 345 -17.28 21.35 1.78
CA ASN A 345 -18.61 21.64 2.27
C ASN A 345 -18.76 23.10 2.75
N ILE A 346 -17.71 23.69 3.32
CA ILE A 346 -17.75 25.09 3.76
C ILE A 346 -17.61 26.03 2.56
N ILE A 347 -16.68 25.76 1.64
CA ILE A 347 -16.47 26.61 0.46
C ILE A 347 -17.73 26.63 -0.42
N ASN A 348 -18.42 25.51 -0.59
CA ASN A 348 -19.67 25.45 -1.34
C ASN A 348 -20.83 26.25 -0.71
N LYS A 349 -20.70 26.69 0.55
CA LYS A 349 -21.67 27.54 1.24
C LYS A 349 -21.32 29.02 1.20
N ILE A 350 -20.13 29.36 0.72
CA ILE A 350 -19.70 30.74 0.47
C ILE A 350 -20.11 31.08 -0.94
N SER A 351 -21.29 31.60 -1.10
CA SER A 351 -21.87 32.08 -2.37
C SER A 351 -21.87 33.58 -2.43
#